data_e16b9a28b47178bdc3d3053ae80ff59d
#
_entry.id   e16b9a28b47178bdc3d3053ae80ff59d
#
_cell.length_a   1.000
_cell.length_b   1.000
_cell.length_c   1.000
_cell.angle_alpha   90.00
_cell.angle_beta   90.00
_cell.angle_gamma   90.00
#
_symmetry.space_group_name_H-M   'P 1'
#
loop_
_entity.id
_entity.type
_entity.pdbx_description
1 polymer ?
#
loop_
_entity_poly.entity_id
_entity_poly.type
_entity_poly.pdbx_seq_one_letter_code
_entity_poly.pdbx_strand_id
1 'polypeptide(L)'
;GDAAAVAILLGQLGYPCSRGDAARRIATLLEDPTQSLVVAEFHGDLCALLALDTMYYLPLGAPTCRITSLIVDEAHRRDGLGRLLLREAERRARACGAVRIELTSAAHRHAAHAFYKASGYEESSLRFVKRLGEA
;
A
#
# COMPACT_ATOMS: atom_id res chain seq x y z
N GLY A 1 -5.70 9.33 -16.59
CA GLY A 1 -6.34 8.16 -16.93
C GLY A 1 -6.59 7.08 -15.89
N ASP A 2 -5.78 6.98 -14.82
CA ASP A 2 -5.91 5.85 -13.91
C ASP A 2 -6.84 6.10 -12.72
N ALA A 3 -7.36 7.32 -12.57
CA ALA A 3 -8.14 7.70 -11.39
C ALA A 3 -9.38 6.83 -11.18
N ALA A 4 -10.11 6.48 -12.25
CA ALA A 4 -11.29 5.63 -12.13
C ALA A 4 -10.95 4.23 -11.64
N ALA A 5 -9.88 3.64 -12.16
CA ALA A 5 -9.42 2.31 -11.75
C ALA A 5 -8.93 2.33 -10.31
N VAL A 6 -8.20 3.37 -9.91
CA VAL A 6 -7.74 3.53 -8.53
C VAL A 6 -8.93 3.65 -7.57
N ALA A 7 -9.97 4.41 -7.95
CA ALA A 7 -11.17 4.53 -7.12
C ALA A 7 -11.84 3.16 -6.91
N ILE A 8 -11.88 2.32 -7.94
CA ILE A 8 -12.44 0.97 -7.84
C ILE A 8 -11.62 0.13 -6.85
N LEU A 9 -10.29 0.15 -6.97
CA LEU A 9 -9.43 -0.60 -6.08
C LEU A 9 -9.54 -0.14 -4.63
N LEU A 10 -9.60 1.16 -4.39
CA LEU A 10 -9.78 1.69 -3.04
C LEU A 10 -11.11 1.25 -2.45
N GLY A 11 -12.16 1.19 -3.27
CA GLY A 11 -13.46 0.66 -2.84
C GLY A 11 -13.36 -0.80 -2.41
N GLN A 12 -12.62 -1.61 -3.14
CA GLN A 12 -12.42 -3.02 -2.78
C GLN A 12 -11.64 -3.17 -1.47
N LEU A 13 -10.76 -2.22 -1.17
CA LEU A 13 -10.02 -2.22 0.10
C LEU A 13 -10.90 -1.78 1.28
N GLY A 14 -12.04 -1.17 1.04
CA GLY A 14 -12.94 -0.67 2.06
C GLY A 14 -12.89 0.84 2.25
N TYR A 15 -12.30 1.56 1.31
CA TYR A 15 -12.19 3.02 1.33
C TYR A 15 -12.81 3.62 0.06
N PRO A 16 -14.13 3.52 -0.10
CA PRO A 16 -14.77 4.02 -1.32
C PRO A 16 -14.55 5.52 -1.49
N CYS A 17 -14.32 5.93 -2.71
CA CYS A 17 -14.17 7.33 -3.06
C CYS A 17 -14.57 7.53 -4.53
N SER A 18 -14.84 8.78 -4.89
CA SER A 18 -15.17 9.13 -6.27
C SER A 18 -13.91 9.14 -7.13
N ARG A 19 -14.10 9.14 -8.44
CA ARG A 19 -13.02 9.33 -9.39
C ARG A 19 -12.29 10.65 -9.14
N GLY A 20 -13.02 11.72 -8.86
CA GLY A 20 -12.44 13.01 -8.57
C GLY A 20 -11.57 12.98 -7.31
N ASP A 21 -12.04 12.29 -6.27
CA ASP A 21 -11.26 12.10 -5.04
C ASP A 21 -9.98 11.34 -5.33
N ALA A 22 -10.06 10.26 -6.10
CA ALA A 22 -8.89 9.47 -6.46
C ALA A 22 -7.88 10.32 -7.24
N ALA A 23 -8.35 11.13 -8.19
CA ALA A 23 -7.47 12.00 -8.96
C ALA A 23 -6.74 12.99 -8.07
N ARG A 24 -7.42 13.61 -7.12
CA ARG A 24 -6.80 14.54 -6.18
C ARG A 24 -5.78 13.86 -5.29
N ARG A 25 -6.09 12.65 -4.79
CA ARG A 25 -5.19 11.89 -3.94
C ARG A 25 -3.92 11.48 -4.68
N ILE A 26 -4.05 11.04 -5.92
CA ILE A 26 -2.90 10.70 -6.76
C ILE A 26 -2.02 11.94 -6.96
N ALA A 27 -2.62 13.07 -7.31
CA ALA A 27 -1.87 14.31 -7.53
C ALA A 27 -1.10 14.74 -6.28
N THR A 28 -1.74 14.67 -5.12
CA THR A 28 -1.10 15.00 -3.85
C THR A 28 0.07 14.07 -3.58
N LEU A 29 -0.11 12.78 -3.81
CA LEU A 29 0.91 11.78 -3.54
C LEU A 29 2.12 11.96 -4.46
N LEU A 30 1.89 12.29 -5.73
CA LEU A 30 2.97 12.48 -6.71
C LEU A 30 3.83 13.72 -6.41
N GLU A 31 3.33 14.68 -5.65
CA GLU A 31 4.07 15.86 -5.25
C GLU A 31 5.01 15.62 -4.06
N ASP A 32 4.81 14.52 -3.35
CA ASP A 32 5.57 14.21 -2.13
C ASP A 32 6.70 13.24 -2.47
N PRO A 33 7.98 13.67 -2.35
CA PRO A 33 9.11 12.80 -2.70
C PRO A 33 9.27 11.59 -1.78
N THR A 34 8.63 11.58 -0.60
CA THR A 34 8.68 10.44 0.31
C THR A 34 7.64 9.38 -0.03
N GLN A 35 6.74 9.67 -0.93
CA GLN A 35 5.66 8.77 -1.34
C GLN A 35 5.97 8.15 -2.70
N SER A 36 5.54 6.90 -2.86
CA SER A 36 5.65 6.20 -4.15
C SER A 36 4.33 5.50 -4.44
N LEU A 37 3.94 5.54 -5.69
CA LEU A 37 2.75 4.85 -6.17
C LEU A 37 3.16 3.96 -7.34
N VAL A 38 2.90 2.66 -7.20
CA VAL A 38 3.21 1.66 -8.21
C VAL A 38 1.92 0.98 -8.62
N VAL A 39 1.74 0.81 -9.91
CA VAL A 39 0.55 0.12 -10.43
C VAL A 39 0.99 -1.03 -11.30
N ALA A 40 0.14 -2.06 -11.36
CA ALA A 40 0.32 -3.18 -12.29
C ALA A 40 -0.78 -3.14 -13.32
N GLU A 41 -0.39 -3.25 -14.57
CA GLU A 41 -1.31 -3.30 -15.70
C GLU A 41 -1.27 -4.67 -16.35
N PHE A 42 -2.43 -5.12 -16.81
CA PHE A 42 -2.57 -6.36 -17.55
C PHE A 42 -3.50 -6.11 -18.74
N HIS A 43 -2.96 -6.26 -19.93
CA HIS A 43 -3.69 -5.95 -21.18
C HIS A 43 -4.27 -4.53 -21.19
N GLY A 44 -3.51 -3.57 -20.67
CA GLY A 44 -3.95 -2.16 -20.65
C GLY A 44 -4.83 -1.78 -19.49
N ASP A 45 -5.27 -2.75 -18.68
CA ASP A 45 -6.12 -2.49 -17.53
C ASP A 45 -5.27 -2.47 -16.25
N LEU A 46 -5.50 -1.45 -15.43
CA LEU A 46 -4.85 -1.36 -14.13
C LEU A 46 -5.50 -2.35 -13.18
N CYS A 47 -4.73 -3.32 -12.71
CA CYS A 47 -5.26 -4.42 -11.91
C CYS A 47 -4.70 -4.51 -10.50
N ALA A 48 -3.73 -3.69 -10.14
CA ALA A 48 -3.17 -3.69 -8.79
C ALA A 48 -2.48 -2.37 -8.49
N LEU A 49 -2.35 -2.08 -7.21
CA LEU A 49 -1.85 -0.82 -6.70
C LEU A 49 -1.00 -1.05 -5.46
N LEU A 50 0.12 -0.38 -5.38
CA LEU A 50 0.99 -0.36 -4.21
C LEU A 50 1.33 1.09 -3.89
N ALA A 51 1.11 1.52 -2.67
CA ALA A 51 1.53 2.84 -2.20
C ALA A 51 2.51 2.68 -1.05
N LEU A 52 3.60 3.44 -1.09
CA LEU A 52 4.68 3.37 -0.12
C LEU A 52 4.95 4.75 0.45
N ASP A 53 5.30 4.78 1.73
CA ASP A 53 5.79 5.95 2.43
C ASP A 53 7.15 5.60 3.05
N THR A 54 8.17 6.43 2.78
CA THR A 54 9.50 6.25 3.36
C THR A 54 9.76 7.39 4.32
N MET A 55 10.09 7.05 5.57
CA MET A 55 10.30 8.06 6.60
C MET A 55 11.51 7.70 7.46
N TYR A 56 12.19 8.74 7.94
CA TYR A 56 13.24 8.53 8.94
C TYR A 56 12.59 8.15 10.26
N TYR A 57 13.04 7.05 10.85
CA TYR A 57 12.47 6.56 12.09
C TYR A 57 13.49 6.74 13.22
N LEU A 58 13.22 7.70 14.08
CA LEU A 58 14.14 8.09 15.13
C LEU A 58 14.64 6.92 15.98
N PRO A 59 13.78 6.01 16.46
CA PRO A 59 14.23 4.92 17.32
C PRO A 59 15.26 3.99 16.66
N LEU A 60 15.24 3.86 15.34
CA LEU A 60 16.18 3.02 14.61
C LEU A 60 17.34 3.80 14.01
N GLY A 61 17.27 5.13 13.99
CA GLY A 61 18.30 5.96 13.37
C GLY A 61 18.45 5.73 11.89
N ALA A 62 17.39 5.31 11.21
CA ALA A 62 17.42 4.97 9.79
C ALA A 62 16.01 5.07 9.20
N PRO A 63 15.89 5.14 7.87
CA PRO A 63 14.57 5.14 7.24
C PRO A 63 13.83 3.82 7.47
N THR A 64 12.52 3.91 7.56
CA THR A 64 11.61 2.77 7.48
C THR A 64 10.67 2.99 6.31
N CYS A 65 10.27 1.92 5.66
CA CYS A 65 9.33 1.98 4.55
C CYS A 65 8.00 1.40 5.01
N ARG A 66 6.91 2.12 4.77
CA ARG A 66 5.57 1.65 5.11
C ARG A 66 4.76 1.43 3.86
N ILE A 67 4.16 0.25 3.74
CA ILE A 67 3.16 -0.01 2.73
C ILE A 67 1.85 0.58 3.24
N THR A 68 1.38 1.63 2.60
CA THR A 68 0.15 2.30 3.00
C THR A 68 -1.07 1.73 2.29
N SER A 69 -0.86 1.16 1.10
CA SER A 69 -1.92 0.48 0.35
C SER A 69 -1.32 -0.63 -0.50
N LEU A 70 -1.97 -1.78 -0.48
CA LEU A 70 -1.65 -2.89 -1.38
C LEU A 70 -2.97 -3.55 -1.75
N ILE A 71 -3.36 -3.42 -3.00
CA ILE A 71 -4.65 -3.90 -3.47
C ILE A 71 -4.48 -4.58 -4.82
N VAL A 72 -5.02 -5.76 -4.93
CA VAL A 72 -5.13 -6.48 -6.20
C VAL A 72 -6.61 -6.59 -6.54
N ASP A 73 -6.98 -6.22 -7.77
CA ASP A 73 -8.35 -6.34 -8.25
C ASP A 73 -8.85 -7.77 -8.06
N GLU A 74 -10.10 -7.90 -7.64
CA GLU A 74 -10.70 -9.20 -7.36
C GLU A 74 -10.57 -10.19 -8.53
N ALA A 75 -10.69 -9.69 -9.75
CA ALA A 75 -10.58 -10.51 -10.95
C ALA A 75 -9.16 -11.04 -11.19
N HIS A 76 -8.16 -10.47 -10.54
CA HIS A 76 -6.74 -10.80 -10.76
C HIS A 76 -6.07 -11.36 -9.50
N ARG A 77 -6.82 -11.67 -8.47
CA ARG A 77 -6.28 -12.33 -7.29
C ARG A 77 -5.88 -13.76 -7.66
N ARG A 78 -4.81 -14.27 -7.08
CA ARG A 78 -4.20 -15.57 -7.35
C ARG A 78 -3.30 -15.58 -8.59
N ASP A 79 -3.06 -14.44 -9.22
CA ASP A 79 -2.13 -14.34 -10.36
C ASP A 79 -0.70 -14.01 -9.91
N GLY A 80 -0.46 -13.97 -8.60
CA GLY A 80 0.86 -13.66 -8.07
C GLY A 80 1.20 -12.17 -8.05
N LEU A 81 0.26 -11.29 -8.35
CA LEU A 81 0.51 -9.85 -8.40
C LEU A 81 0.83 -9.27 -7.02
N GLY A 82 0.17 -9.73 -5.98
CA GLY A 82 0.46 -9.28 -4.61
C GLY A 82 1.89 -9.56 -4.21
N ARG A 83 2.38 -10.76 -4.51
CA ARG A 83 3.77 -11.14 -4.23
C ARG A 83 4.75 -10.31 -5.04
N LEU A 84 4.44 -10.09 -6.31
CA LEU A 84 5.27 -9.26 -7.19
C LEU A 84 5.38 -7.83 -6.67
N LEU A 85 4.26 -7.25 -6.22
CA LEU A 85 4.24 -5.91 -5.66
C LEU A 85 4.99 -5.84 -4.33
N LEU A 86 4.90 -6.87 -3.48
CA LEU A 86 5.69 -6.91 -2.24
C LEU A 86 7.19 -6.93 -2.54
N ARG A 87 7.61 -7.68 -3.54
CA ARG A 87 9.02 -7.70 -3.96
C ARG A 87 9.47 -6.34 -4.45
N GLU A 88 8.62 -5.65 -5.19
CA GLU A 88 8.93 -4.30 -5.66
C GLU A 88 9.02 -3.33 -4.49
N ALA A 89 8.12 -3.43 -3.50
CA ALA A 89 8.17 -2.63 -2.29
C ALA A 89 9.48 -2.84 -1.54
N GLU A 90 9.88 -4.09 -1.37
CA GLU A 90 11.14 -4.44 -0.67
C GLU A 90 12.36 -3.92 -1.42
N ARG A 91 12.35 -4.01 -2.76
CA ARG A 91 13.42 -3.48 -3.57
C ARG A 91 13.57 -1.97 -3.40
N ARG A 92 12.46 -1.25 -3.43
CA ARG A 92 12.44 0.21 -3.24
C ARG A 92 12.88 0.60 -1.84
N ALA A 93 12.43 -0.16 -0.84
CA ALA A 93 12.83 0.07 0.54
C ALA A 93 14.35 -0.05 0.70
N ARG A 94 14.95 -1.10 0.15
CA ARG A 94 16.39 -1.28 0.19
C ARG A 94 17.14 -0.17 -0.55
N ALA A 95 16.62 0.24 -1.70
CA ALA A 95 17.23 1.32 -2.49
C ALA A 95 17.24 2.65 -1.75
N CYS A 96 16.27 2.89 -0.87
CA CYS A 96 16.19 4.11 -0.05
C CYS A 96 16.97 3.99 1.27
N GLY A 97 17.63 2.87 1.52
CA GLY A 97 18.35 2.65 2.77
C GLY A 97 17.48 2.28 3.95
N ALA A 98 16.22 1.89 3.71
CA ALA A 98 15.32 1.48 4.78
C ALA A 98 15.82 0.18 5.41
N VAL A 99 15.75 0.12 6.74
CA VAL A 99 16.20 -1.05 7.50
C VAL A 99 15.04 -2.00 7.80
N ARG A 100 13.81 -1.59 7.53
CA ARG A 100 12.65 -2.46 7.64
C ARG A 100 11.52 -1.94 6.76
N ILE A 101 10.58 -2.83 6.50
CA ILE A 101 9.35 -2.51 5.81
C ILE A 101 8.17 -2.98 6.69
N GLU A 102 7.13 -2.16 6.77
CA GLU A 102 6.00 -2.46 7.63
C GLU A 102 4.68 -2.14 6.94
N LEU A 103 3.61 -2.72 7.46
CA LEU A 103 2.26 -2.44 7.01
C LEU A 103 1.28 -2.72 8.15
N THR A 104 0.07 -2.20 8.03
CA THR A 104 -1.02 -2.52 8.95
C THR A 104 -2.15 -3.16 8.17
N SER A 105 -2.79 -4.15 8.78
CA SER A 105 -3.94 -4.84 8.20
C SER A 105 -4.99 -5.01 9.27
N ALA A 106 -6.26 -4.81 8.90
CA ALA A 106 -7.35 -4.96 9.85
C ALA A 106 -7.41 -6.40 10.39
N ALA A 107 -7.75 -6.54 11.67
CA ALA A 107 -7.73 -7.83 12.34
C ALA A 107 -8.64 -8.89 11.68
N HIS A 108 -9.71 -8.45 11.02
CA HIS A 108 -10.66 -9.37 10.38
C HIS A 108 -10.20 -9.84 8.99
N ARG A 109 -9.09 -9.32 8.46
CA ARG A 109 -8.61 -9.70 7.12
C ARG A 109 -7.65 -10.88 7.20
N HIS A 110 -8.17 -12.05 7.56
CA HIS A 110 -7.34 -13.23 7.81
C HIS A 110 -6.58 -13.73 6.58
N ALA A 111 -7.17 -13.67 5.40
CA ALA A 111 -6.50 -14.08 4.18
C ALA A 111 -5.27 -13.20 3.89
N ALA A 112 -5.40 -11.89 4.12
CA ALA A 112 -4.28 -10.96 3.97
C ALA A 112 -3.19 -11.27 4.99
N HIS A 113 -3.56 -11.56 6.24
CA HIS A 113 -2.58 -11.90 7.29
C HIS A 113 -1.79 -13.16 6.90
N ALA A 114 -2.46 -14.19 6.41
CA ALA A 114 -1.79 -15.41 5.97
C ALA A 114 -0.82 -15.12 4.82
N PHE A 115 -1.23 -14.29 3.88
CA PHE A 115 -0.40 -13.89 2.76
C PHE A 115 0.88 -13.16 3.23
N TYR A 116 0.74 -12.21 4.16
CA TYR A 116 1.90 -11.48 4.66
C TYR A 116 2.85 -12.39 5.43
N LYS A 117 2.31 -13.27 6.29
CA LYS A 117 3.14 -14.21 7.03
C LYS A 117 3.89 -15.16 6.09
N ALA A 118 3.23 -15.64 5.05
CA ALA A 118 3.86 -16.50 4.05
C ALA A 118 4.95 -15.77 3.26
N SER A 119 4.88 -14.45 3.21
CA SER A 119 5.86 -13.60 2.53
C SER A 119 7.00 -13.13 3.44
N GLY A 120 7.06 -13.63 4.67
CA GLY A 120 8.13 -13.32 5.60
C GLY A 120 7.86 -12.17 6.56
N TYR A 121 6.63 -11.68 6.60
CA TYR A 121 6.25 -10.61 7.53
C TYR A 121 5.81 -11.19 8.86
N GLU A 122 6.25 -10.56 9.93
CA GLU A 122 5.90 -10.97 11.29
C GLU A 122 4.91 -9.98 11.89
N GLU A 123 3.96 -10.51 12.63
CA GLU A 123 3.08 -9.67 13.44
C GLU A 123 3.89 -9.05 14.57
N SER A 124 3.80 -7.73 14.71
CA SER A 124 4.61 -7.02 15.68
C SER A 124 3.71 -6.28 16.69
N SER A 125 3.86 -4.97 16.83
CA SER A 125 3.21 -4.20 17.86
C SER A 125 1.72 -3.95 17.62
N LEU A 126 1.01 -3.59 18.69
CA LEU A 126 -0.37 -3.13 18.60
C LEU A 126 -0.43 -1.71 18.04
N ARG A 127 -1.47 -1.44 17.30
CA ARG A 127 -1.74 -0.12 16.76
C ARG A 127 -2.89 0.52 17.53
N PHE A 128 -2.67 1.75 17.99
CA PHE A 128 -3.70 2.55 18.65
C PHE A 128 -4.06 3.72 17.75
N VAL A 129 -5.34 3.92 17.51
CA VAL A 129 -5.83 4.95 16.59
C VAL A 129 -6.87 5.81 17.29
N LYS A 130 -6.69 7.12 17.20
CA LYS A 130 -7.71 8.08 17.64
C LYS A 130 -8.01 8.98 16.43
N ARG A 131 -9.27 9.06 16.08
CA ARG A 131 -9.66 9.92 14.96
C ARG A 131 -9.68 11.37 15.43
N LEU A 132 -9.03 12.23 14.64
CA LEU A 132 -8.96 13.66 14.90
C LEU A 132 -9.80 14.38 13.84
N GLY A 133 -11.04 14.05 13.77
CA GLY A 133 -11.95 14.68 12.83
C GLY A 133 -12.62 15.90 13.43
N GLU A 134 -13.55 16.48 12.67
CA GLU A 134 -14.39 17.50 13.21
C GLU A 134 -15.21 16.91 14.34
N ALA A 135 -15.19 17.58 15.40
CA ALA A 135 -15.97 17.18 16.55
C ALA A 135 -17.46 17.39 16.27
#